data_1ee782ef24250e5e513ba7ca1faecd51
#
_entry.id   1ee782ef24250e5e513ba7ca1faecd51
#
_cell.length_a   1.000
_cell.length_b   1.000
_cell.length_c   1.000
_cell.angle_alpha   90.00
_cell.angle_beta   90.00
_cell.angle_gamma   90.00
#
_symmetry.space_group_name_H-M   'P 1'
#
loop_
_entity.id
_entity.type
_entity.pdbx_description
1 polymer ?
#
loop_
_entity_poly.entity_id
_entity_poly.type
_entity_poly.pdbx_seq_one_letter_code
_entity_poly.pdbx_strand_id
1 'polypeptide(L)'
;MIRAFLAVELAHGLLAALATLQQDLKRRIEPELTRGVRISWAQSASIHLTLKFLGDMDEQMVDPLGIAIEQAIGSLGPVMVPLERLGVFPRPDSPRVLWVGPSEQWEQGVEAQRVAEIHGAIEQACEGLSFLRESRPFSPHLTLARIKMGERQVGLVLAMSGLLDLPLSLGQLAVDRVVLMRSELNSTGSVYTKLWDVRLRG
;
A
#
# COMPACT_ATOMS: atom_id res chain seq x y z
N MET A 1 -1.83 -21.37 -11.96
CA MET A 1 -2.37 -20.41 -10.97
C MET A 1 -1.21 -19.65 -10.35
N ILE A 2 -1.29 -18.33 -10.29
CA ILE A 2 -0.34 -17.43 -9.64
C ILE A 2 -1.09 -16.54 -8.67
N ARG A 3 -0.45 -16.17 -7.56
CA ARG A 3 -0.98 -15.15 -6.64
C ARG A 3 -0.53 -13.78 -7.13
N ALA A 4 -1.48 -12.87 -7.37
CA ALA A 4 -1.17 -11.60 -7.99
C ALA A 4 -1.93 -10.42 -7.36
N PHE A 5 -1.40 -9.21 -7.60
CA PHE A 5 -2.01 -7.95 -7.18
C PHE A 5 -1.56 -6.80 -8.10
N LEU A 6 -2.40 -5.77 -8.19
CA LEU A 6 -2.09 -4.52 -8.88
C LEU A 6 -1.54 -3.50 -7.89
N ALA A 7 -0.48 -2.81 -8.27
CA ALA A 7 0.22 -1.87 -7.39
C ALA A 7 0.83 -0.69 -8.16
N VAL A 8 1.28 0.30 -7.39
CA VAL A 8 2.21 1.35 -7.84
C VAL A 8 3.55 1.14 -7.16
N GLU A 9 4.61 1.08 -7.96
CA GLU A 9 5.99 1.02 -7.46
C GLU A 9 6.46 2.40 -6.99
N LEU A 10 7.40 2.42 -6.06
CA LEU A 10 7.97 3.64 -5.51
C LEU A 10 9.33 3.97 -6.14
N ALA A 11 9.61 5.26 -6.31
CA ALA A 11 10.94 5.72 -6.66
C ALA A 11 11.97 5.43 -5.55
N HIS A 12 13.22 5.19 -5.92
CA HIS A 12 14.30 4.86 -4.97
C HIS A 12 14.46 5.86 -3.83
N GLY A 13 14.33 7.16 -4.10
CA GLY A 13 14.42 8.19 -3.06
C GLY A 13 13.34 8.03 -1.99
N LEU A 14 12.12 7.67 -2.40
CA LEU A 14 11.01 7.44 -1.48
C LEU A 14 11.20 6.15 -0.66
N LEU A 15 11.72 5.08 -1.29
CA LEU A 15 12.08 3.84 -0.58
C LEU A 15 13.14 4.09 0.49
N ALA A 16 14.15 4.93 0.22
CA ALA A 16 15.17 5.30 1.19
C ALA A 16 14.60 6.10 2.37
N ALA A 17 13.70 7.06 2.10
CA ALA A 17 13.00 7.81 3.14
C ALA A 17 12.15 6.90 4.04
N LEU A 18 11.43 5.93 3.44
CA LEU A 18 10.64 4.95 4.17
C LEU A 18 11.51 4.00 5.03
N ALA A 19 12.67 3.60 4.51
CA ALA A 19 13.62 2.79 5.29
C ALA A 19 14.11 3.55 6.53
N THR A 20 14.42 4.84 6.39
CA THR A 20 14.82 5.71 7.51
C THR A 20 13.68 5.85 8.53
N LEU A 21 12.46 6.10 8.06
CA LEU A 21 11.28 6.16 8.92
C LEU A 21 11.06 4.84 9.68
N GLN A 22 11.15 3.69 9.00
CA GLN A 22 11.01 2.39 9.66
C GLN A 22 12.06 2.19 10.76
N GLN A 23 13.31 2.60 10.54
CA GLN A 23 14.37 2.50 11.55
C GLN A 23 14.09 3.40 12.76
N ASP A 24 13.58 4.61 12.52
CA ASP A 24 13.19 5.52 13.62
C ASP A 24 12.02 4.95 14.42
N LEU A 25 11.00 4.46 13.76
CA LEU A 25 9.84 3.82 14.41
C LEU A 25 10.26 2.60 15.23
N LYS A 26 11.12 1.73 14.70
CA LYS A 26 11.66 0.58 15.45
C LYS A 26 12.34 1.02 16.73
N ARG A 27 13.22 2.02 16.66
CA ARG A 27 13.96 2.54 17.85
C ARG A 27 13.02 3.11 18.92
N ARG A 28 11.88 3.66 18.52
CA ARG A 28 10.91 4.27 19.46
C ARG A 28 9.88 3.28 19.99
N ILE A 29 9.50 2.27 19.21
CA ILE A 29 8.42 1.35 19.55
C ILE A 29 8.96 0.08 20.22
N GLU A 30 9.98 -0.57 19.65
CA GLU A 30 10.42 -1.90 20.09
C GLU A 30 10.91 -1.96 21.54
N PRO A 31 11.66 -0.96 22.09
CA PRO A 31 12.10 -0.99 23.48
C PRO A 31 10.96 -0.96 24.51
N GLU A 32 9.79 -0.43 24.12
CA GLU A 32 8.62 -0.30 24.98
C GLU A 32 7.71 -1.54 24.94
N LEU A 33 8.04 -2.53 24.10
CA LEU A 33 7.23 -3.73 23.93
C LEU A 33 7.67 -4.82 24.90
N THR A 34 6.68 -5.54 25.47
CA THR A 34 6.95 -6.71 26.32
C THR A 34 7.18 -7.97 25.49
N ARG A 35 7.66 -9.02 26.17
CA ARG A 35 7.82 -10.35 25.55
C ARG A 35 6.49 -10.86 25.00
N GLY A 36 6.56 -11.42 23.76
CA GLY A 36 5.39 -11.99 23.09
C GLY A 36 4.77 -11.10 22.04
N VAL A 37 5.08 -9.80 22.00
CA VAL A 37 4.70 -8.94 20.88
C VAL A 37 5.51 -9.29 19.64
N ARG A 38 4.85 -9.39 18.49
CA ARG A 38 5.52 -9.66 17.20
C ARG A 38 5.07 -8.65 16.14
N ILE A 39 6.02 -7.87 15.67
CA ILE A 39 5.86 -6.94 14.53
C ILE A 39 6.67 -7.48 13.35
N SER A 40 6.02 -7.62 12.21
CA SER A 40 6.65 -7.97 10.93
C SER A 40 6.80 -6.69 10.11
N TRP A 41 8.00 -6.12 10.08
CA TRP A 41 8.31 -4.96 9.26
C TRP A 41 8.39 -5.35 7.78
N ALA A 42 7.82 -4.53 6.90
CA ALA A 42 7.97 -4.71 5.47
C ALA A 42 9.44 -4.50 5.06
N GLN A 43 9.91 -5.29 4.10
CA GLN A 43 11.20 -5.01 3.48
C GLN A 43 11.06 -3.70 2.69
N SER A 44 11.92 -2.73 2.95
CA SER A 44 11.80 -1.38 2.37
C SER A 44 11.73 -1.42 0.83
N ALA A 45 12.55 -2.27 0.20
CA ALA A 45 12.56 -2.46 -1.25
C ALA A 45 11.26 -3.06 -1.83
N SER A 46 10.42 -3.64 -0.98
CA SER A 46 9.15 -4.27 -1.38
C SER A 46 7.92 -3.43 -1.03
N ILE A 47 8.11 -2.22 -0.48
CA ILE A 47 6.98 -1.33 -0.17
C ILE A 47 6.38 -0.80 -1.47
N HIS A 48 5.07 -0.86 -1.57
CA HIS A 48 4.29 -0.43 -2.73
C HIS A 48 2.92 0.07 -2.29
N LEU A 49 2.25 0.87 -3.13
CA LEU A 49 0.84 1.15 -2.98
C LEU A 49 0.05 0.02 -3.63
N THR A 50 -0.67 -0.77 -2.85
CA THR A 50 -1.58 -1.77 -3.39
C THR A 50 -2.86 -1.12 -3.89
N LEU A 51 -3.20 -1.34 -5.16
CA LEU A 51 -4.45 -0.87 -5.74
C LEU A 51 -5.54 -1.95 -5.66
N LYS A 52 -5.18 -3.22 -5.94
CA LYS A 52 -6.14 -4.33 -5.87
C LYS A 52 -5.44 -5.66 -5.65
N PHE A 53 -5.93 -6.44 -4.70
CA PHE A 53 -5.57 -7.85 -4.59
C PHE A 53 -6.44 -8.69 -5.53
N LEU A 54 -5.79 -9.52 -6.38
CA LEU A 54 -6.47 -10.41 -7.30
C LEU A 54 -6.62 -11.83 -6.73
N GLY A 55 -5.81 -12.15 -5.71
CA GLY A 55 -5.75 -13.50 -5.15
C GLY A 55 -5.04 -14.49 -6.10
N ASP A 56 -5.50 -15.74 -6.10
CA ASP A 56 -5.00 -16.76 -7.00
C ASP A 56 -5.72 -16.65 -8.36
N MET A 57 -4.98 -16.42 -9.43
CA MET A 57 -5.51 -16.25 -10.79
C MET A 57 -4.83 -17.19 -11.78
N ASP A 58 -5.50 -17.50 -12.88
CA ASP A 58 -4.92 -18.24 -13.99
C ASP A 58 -3.86 -17.38 -14.69
N GLU A 59 -2.72 -17.97 -15.03
CA GLU A 59 -1.67 -17.28 -15.79
C GLU A 59 -2.14 -16.80 -17.17
N GLN A 60 -3.11 -17.49 -17.77
CA GLN A 60 -3.73 -17.07 -19.03
C GLN A 60 -4.46 -15.72 -18.93
N MET A 61 -4.81 -15.28 -17.71
CA MET A 61 -5.45 -14.00 -17.49
C MET A 61 -4.48 -12.80 -17.42
N VAL A 62 -3.16 -13.06 -17.43
CA VAL A 62 -2.12 -12.02 -17.33
C VAL A 62 -2.25 -10.99 -18.46
N ASP A 63 -2.28 -11.44 -19.71
CA ASP A 63 -2.38 -10.57 -20.89
C ASP A 63 -3.77 -9.91 -21.02
N PRO A 64 -4.91 -10.66 -20.92
CA PRO A 64 -6.25 -10.05 -20.91
C PRO A 64 -6.43 -8.97 -19.86
N LEU A 65 -5.89 -9.19 -18.66
CA LEU A 65 -5.94 -8.18 -17.59
C LEU A 65 -5.13 -6.93 -17.96
N GLY A 66 -3.94 -7.09 -18.54
CA GLY A 66 -3.11 -5.96 -18.98
C GLY A 66 -3.83 -5.08 -20.02
N ILE A 67 -4.47 -5.71 -21.00
CA ILE A 67 -5.27 -5.02 -22.03
C ILE A 67 -6.45 -4.26 -21.39
N ALA A 68 -7.20 -4.93 -20.50
CA ALA A 68 -8.34 -4.31 -19.84
C ALA A 68 -7.93 -3.11 -18.97
N ILE A 69 -6.81 -3.23 -18.23
CA ILE A 69 -6.28 -2.13 -17.41
C ILE A 69 -5.78 -0.98 -18.29
N GLU A 70 -5.07 -1.24 -19.40
CA GLU A 70 -4.64 -0.18 -20.31
C GLU A 70 -5.82 0.58 -20.92
N GLN A 71 -6.88 -0.11 -21.31
CA GLN A 71 -8.12 0.51 -21.80
C GLN A 71 -8.81 1.37 -20.74
N ALA A 72 -8.78 0.92 -19.47
CA ALA A 72 -9.46 1.60 -18.37
C ALA A 72 -8.74 2.87 -17.90
N ILE A 73 -7.40 2.86 -17.81
CA ILE A 73 -6.62 3.94 -17.18
C ILE A 73 -5.64 4.64 -18.11
N GLY A 74 -5.40 4.12 -19.33
CA GLY A 74 -4.36 4.66 -20.22
C GLY A 74 -4.56 6.13 -20.64
N SER A 75 -5.79 6.63 -20.63
CA SER A 75 -6.12 8.04 -20.89
C SER A 75 -6.22 8.92 -19.64
N LEU A 76 -6.08 8.34 -18.45
CA LEU A 76 -6.10 9.11 -17.20
C LEU A 76 -4.72 9.71 -16.91
N GLY A 77 -4.70 10.91 -16.35
CA GLY A 77 -3.47 11.58 -15.98
C GLY A 77 -2.87 11.07 -14.67
N PRO A 78 -1.54 11.22 -14.49
CA PRO A 78 -0.89 10.86 -13.25
C PRO A 78 -1.37 11.72 -12.08
N VAL A 79 -1.25 11.17 -10.85
CA VAL A 79 -1.65 11.84 -9.62
C VAL A 79 -0.54 11.70 -8.59
N MET A 80 -0.34 12.76 -7.78
CA MET A 80 0.65 12.76 -6.71
C MET A 80 -0.03 12.54 -5.36
N VAL A 81 0.43 11.54 -4.60
CA VAL A 81 -0.07 11.21 -3.27
C VAL A 81 1.02 11.57 -2.25
N PRO A 82 0.83 12.60 -1.42
CA PRO A 82 1.81 12.97 -0.40
C PRO A 82 1.83 11.96 0.75
N LEU A 83 2.99 11.80 1.37
CA LEU A 83 3.17 10.94 2.54
C LEU A 83 3.39 11.81 3.78
N GLU A 84 2.29 12.11 4.47
CA GLU A 84 2.22 13.18 5.47
C GLU A 84 1.86 12.71 6.86
N ARG A 85 1.30 11.50 7.02
CA ARG A 85 0.93 10.97 8.33
C ARG A 85 1.18 9.48 8.47
N LEU A 86 1.42 9.05 9.70
CA LEU A 86 1.28 7.66 10.10
C LEU A 86 -0.18 7.34 10.40
N GLY A 87 -0.53 6.09 10.15
CA GLY A 87 -1.84 5.59 10.53
C GLY A 87 -1.79 4.09 10.81
N VAL A 88 -2.91 3.57 11.29
CA VAL A 88 -3.05 2.16 11.59
C VAL A 88 -4.41 1.62 11.13
N PHE A 89 -4.46 0.33 10.83
CA PHE A 89 -5.70 -0.39 10.60
C PHE A 89 -5.80 -1.58 11.56
N PRO A 90 -7.03 -2.00 11.97
CA PRO A 90 -8.31 -1.34 11.72
C PRO A 90 -8.55 -0.11 12.61
N ARG A 91 -7.90 -0.03 13.80
CA ARG A 91 -8.11 1.04 14.79
C ARG A 91 -6.88 1.20 15.71
N PRO A 92 -6.68 2.41 16.31
CA PRO A 92 -5.49 2.72 17.10
C PRO A 92 -5.29 1.87 18.35
N ASP A 93 -6.36 1.46 19.03
CA ASP A 93 -6.30 0.66 20.26
C ASP A 93 -5.96 -0.82 20.03
N SER A 94 -6.08 -1.30 18.78
CA SER A 94 -5.77 -2.68 18.39
C SER A 94 -5.29 -2.76 16.93
N PRO A 95 -4.12 -2.16 16.62
CA PRO A 95 -3.61 -2.06 15.27
C PRO A 95 -3.10 -3.41 14.77
N ARG A 96 -3.39 -3.72 13.51
CA ARG A 96 -2.84 -4.87 12.79
C ARG A 96 -1.90 -4.47 11.66
N VAL A 97 -2.05 -3.24 11.16
CA VAL A 97 -1.20 -2.66 10.12
C VAL A 97 -0.78 -1.28 10.56
N LEU A 98 0.50 -1.00 10.51
CA LEU A 98 1.08 0.34 10.59
C LEU A 98 1.42 0.80 9.18
N TRP A 99 0.97 1.99 8.80
CA TRP A 99 1.12 2.52 7.46
C TRP A 99 1.48 4.00 7.46
N VAL A 100 1.93 4.49 6.30
CA VAL A 100 2.09 5.90 5.99
C VAL A 100 1.27 6.25 4.77
N GLY A 101 0.69 7.45 4.74
CA GLY A 101 -0.17 7.90 3.65
C GLY A 101 -0.43 9.40 3.69
N PRO A 102 -1.40 9.88 2.90
CA PRO A 102 -1.77 11.28 2.84
C PRO A 102 -2.47 11.74 4.12
N SER A 103 -2.53 13.06 4.29
CA SER A 103 -3.30 13.70 5.36
C SER A 103 -4.81 13.60 5.12
N GLU A 104 -5.60 13.77 6.18
CA GLU A 104 -7.07 13.81 6.07
C GLU A 104 -7.55 14.96 5.19
N GLN A 105 -6.82 16.07 5.21
CA GLN A 105 -7.13 17.21 4.35
C GLN A 105 -6.95 16.86 2.87
N TRP A 106 -5.88 16.15 2.51
CA TRP A 106 -5.66 15.69 1.14
C TRP A 106 -6.74 14.70 0.69
N GLU A 107 -7.19 13.81 1.59
CA GLU A 107 -8.25 12.83 1.29
C GLU A 107 -9.60 13.47 0.90
N GLN A 108 -9.81 14.74 1.23
CA GLN A 108 -10.99 15.52 0.86
C GLN A 108 -10.78 16.36 -0.42
N GLY A 109 -9.58 16.34 -0.97
CA GLY A 109 -9.17 17.17 -2.11
C GLY A 109 -9.46 16.55 -3.48
N VAL A 110 -9.23 17.34 -4.52
CA VAL A 110 -9.41 16.94 -5.93
C VAL A 110 -8.48 15.80 -6.32
N GLU A 111 -7.23 15.81 -5.84
CA GLU A 111 -6.27 14.74 -6.14
C GLU A 111 -6.70 13.38 -5.57
N ALA A 112 -7.33 13.37 -4.39
CA ALA A 112 -7.90 12.15 -3.81
C ALA A 112 -9.05 11.60 -4.67
N GLN A 113 -9.89 12.48 -5.21
CA GLN A 113 -10.96 12.08 -6.14
C GLN A 113 -10.38 11.45 -7.41
N ARG A 114 -9.31 12.03 -7.98
CA ARG A 114 -8.62 11.47 -9.15
C ARG A 114 -8.02 10.09 -8.86
N VAL A 115 -7.42 9.88 -7.69
CA VAL A 115 -6.95 8.55 -7.28
C VAL A 115 -8.10 7.58 -7.13
N ALA A 116 -9.23 8.01 -6.58
CA ALA A 116 -10.45 7.20 -6.48
C ALA A 116 -11.03 6.85 -7.84
N GLU A 117 -10.98 7.75 -8.83
CA GLU A 117 -11.38 7.50 -10.23
C GLU A 117 -10.49 6.43 -10.87
N ILE A 118 -9.16 6.54 -10.72
CA ILE A 118 -8.21 5.52 -11.21
C ILE A 118 -8.51 4.17 -10.58
N HIS A 119 -8.68 4.12 -9.27
CA HIS A 119 -9.02 2.89 -8.56
C HIS A 119 -10.37 2.31 -9.00
N GLY A 120 -11.39 3.15 -9.17
CA GLY A 120 -12.71 2.76 -9.65
C GLY A 120 -12.68 2.15 -11.06
N ALA A 121 -11.89 2.73 -11.98
CA ALA A 121 -11.67 2.21 -13.31
C ALA A 121 -10.98 0.84 -13.30
N ILE A 122 -9.98 0.67 -12.43
CA ILE A 122 -9.29 -0.63 -12.21
C ILE A 122 -10.27 -1.67 -11.67
N GLU A 123 -11.08 -1.33 -10.66
CA GLU A 123 -12.07 -2.24 -10.09
C GLU A 123 -13.08 -2.69 -11.15
N GLN A 124 -13.58 -1.77 -11.99
CA GLN A 124 -14.53 -2.08 -13.05
C GLN A 124 -13.90 -2.98 -14.13
N ALA A 125 -12.66 -2.72 -14.54
CA ALA A 125 -11.94 -3.56 -15.50
C ALA A 125 -11.73 -4.98 -14.97
N CYS A 126 -11.35 -5.11 -13.70
CA CYS A 126 -11.20 -6.41 -13.04
C CYS A 126 -12.53 -7.15 -12.89
N GLU A 127 -13.62 -6.46 -12.53
CA GLU A 127 -14.96 -7.03 -12.43
C GLU A 127 -15.45 -7.59 -13.76
N GLY A 128 -15.16 -6.90 -14.87
CA GLY A 128 -15.44 -7.38 -16.25
C GLY A 128 -14.71 -8.67 -16.60
N LEU A 129 -13.63 -9.00 -15.91
CA LEU A 129 -12.88 -10.25 -16.01
C LEU A 129 -13.18 -11.24 -14.87
N SER A 130 -14.29 -11.05 -14.18
CA SER A 130 -14.78 -11.91 -13.07
C SER A 130 -13.93 -11.91 -11.80
N PHE A 131 -13.07 -10.91 -11.60
CA PHE A 131 -12.43 -10.70 -10.30
C PHE A 131 -13.41 -10.05 -9.34
N LEU A 132 -13.42 -10.51 -8.08
CA LEU A 132 -14.30 -9.96 -7.06
C LEU A 132 -13.96 -8.50 -6.77
N ARG A 133 -14.98 -7.67 -6.65
CA ARG A 133 -14.83 -6.28 -6.26
C ARG A 133 -14.47 -6.15 -4.78
N GLU A 134 -13.57 -5.22 -4.42
CA GLU A 134 -13.32 -4.88 -3.02
C GLU A 134 -14.50 -4.09 -2.46
N SER A 135 -15.03 -4.53 -1.33
CA SER A 135 -16.20 -3.90 -0.70
C SER A 135 -15.85 -2.69 0.17
N ARG A 136 -14.58 -2.59 0.59
CA ARG A 136 -14.11 -1.49 1.44
C ARG A 136 -13.72 -0.28 0.59
N PRO A 137 -13.98 0.94 1.08
CA PRO A 137 -13.48 2.15 0.42
C PRO A 137 -11.96 2.09 0.27
N PHE A 138 -11.47 2.55 -0.88
CA PHE A 138 -10.04 2.66 -1.13
C PHE A 138 -9.44 3.78 -0.26
N SER A 139 -8.40 3.46 0.47
CA SER A 139 -7.60 4.40 1.24
C SER A 139 -6.12 4.21 0.85
N PRO A 140 -5.52 5.16 0.14
CA PRO A 140 -4.14 5.03 -0.33
C PRO A 140 -3.17 5.01 0.85
N HIS A 141 -2.39 3.93 0.98
CA HIS A 141 -1.43 3.77 2.08
C HIS A 141 -0.27 2.87 1.69
N LEU A 142 0.88 3.12 2.29
CA LEU A 142 2.07 2.27 2.19
C LEU A 142 2.25 1.50 3.50
N THR A 143 2.14 0.18 3.45
CA THR A 143 2.31 -0.66 4.65
C THR A 143 3.78 -0.65 5.11
N LEU A 144 4.02 -0.20 6.34
CA LEU A 144 5.34 -0.23 6.98
C LEU A 144 5.56 -1.49 7.80
N ALA A 145 4.52 -1.94 8.51
CA ALA A 145 4.59 -3.13 9.35
C ALA A 145 3.22 -3.80 9.54
N ARG A 146 3.26 -5.09 9.86
CA ARG A 146 2.09 -5.87 10.28
C ARG A 146 2.30 -6.39 11.70
N ILE A 147 1.37 -6.08 12.58
CA ILE A 147 1.37 -6.58 13.96
C ILE A 147 0.78 -7.98 13.92
N LYS A 148 1.58 -8.99 14.32
CA LYS A 148 1.22 -10.40 14.30
C LYS A 148 0.70 -10.90 15.65
N MET A 149 1.18 -10.27 16.73
CA MET A 149 0.76 -10.55 18.11
C MET A 149 0.98 -9.31 18.97
N GLY A 150 0.10 -9.09 19.97
CA GLY A 150 0.22 -8.00 20.93
C GLY A 150 -0.34 -6.67 20.45
N GLU A 151 -1.40 -6.69 19.65
CA GLU A 151 -2.01 -5.52 19.02
C GLU A 151 -2.35 -4.41 20.02
N ARG A 152 -2.97 -4.79 21.17
CA ARG A 152 -3.35 -3.83 22.22
C ARG A 152 -2.14 -3.11 22.83
N GLN A 153 -1.04 -3.85 23.03
CA GLN A 153 0.17 -3.25 23.59
C GLN A 153 0.83 -2.31 22.58
N VAL A 154 0.90 -2.70 21.30
CA VAL A 154 1.40 -1.81 20.24
C VAL A 154 0.53 -0.55 20.18
N GLY A 155 -0.80 -0.68 20.25
CA GLY A 155 -1.72 0.47 20.29
C GLY A 155 -1.46 1.42 21.46
N LEU A 156 -1.23 0.87 22.66
CA LEU A 156 -0.89 1.66 23.84
C LEU A 156 0.44 2.41 23.66
N VAL A 157 1.47 1.76 23.18
CA VAL A 157 2.79 2.39 22.92
C VAL A 157 2.66 3.50 21.88
N LEU A 158 1.93 3.27 20.78
CA LEU A 158 1.68 4.31 19.77
C LEU A 158 0.93 5.52 20.35
N ALA A 159 -0.09 5.30 21.17
CA ALA A 159 -0.84 6.36 21.82
C ALA A 159 0.03 7.18 22.80
N MET A 160 0.82 6.49 23.63
CA MET A 160 1.70 7.15 24.63
C MET A 160 2.85 7.91 23.97
N SER A 161 3.35 7.44 22.84
CA SER A 161 4.46 8.07 22.12
C SER A 161 4.03 9.28 21.27
N GLY A 162 2.73 9.48 21.01
CA GLY A 162 2.22 10.52 20.12
C GLY A 162 2.67 10.38 18.66
N LEU A 163 3.17 9.21 18.27
CA LEU A 163 3.75 9.00 16.92
C LEU A 163 2.71 9.16 15.80
N LEU A 164 1.45 8.82 16.07
CA LEU A 164 0.38 8.94 15.07
C LEU A 164 -0.02 10.39 14.80
N ASP A 165 0.29 11.31 15.73
CA ASP A 165 -0.07 12.73 15.63
C ASP A 165 1.07 13.59 15.03
N LEU A 166 2.24 12.97 14.79
CA LEU A 166 3.39 13.69 14.22
C LEU A 166 3.18 13.95 12.72
N PRO A 167 3.28 15.20 12.28
CA PRO A 167 3.28 15.51 10.87
C PRO A 167 4.54 14.94 10.20
N LEU A 168 4.37 14.32 9.06
CA LEU A 168 5.46 13.80 8.24
C LEU A 168 5.62 14.62 6.96
N SER A 169 6.82 14.59 6.39
CA SER A 169 7.12 15.14 5.08
C SER A 169 8.13 14.23 4.38
N LEU A 170 7.65 13.07 3.90
CA LEU A 170 8.51 12.07 3.28
C LEU A 170 8.63 12.23 1.76
N GLY A 171 7.86 13.16 1.18
CA GLY A 171 7.74 13.35 -0.25
C GLY A 171 6.40 12.86 -0.80
N GLN A 172 6.36 12.67 -2.11
CA GLN A 172 5.14 12.31 -2.83
C GLN A 172 5.34 11.02 -3.63
N LEU A 173 4.33 10.16 -3.60
CA LEU A 173 4.22 8.99 -4.47
C LEU A 173 3.56 9.41 -5.79
N ALA A 174 4.24 9.21 -6.91
CA ALA A 174 3.64 9.37 -8.23
C ALA A 174 2.82 8.13 -8.58
N VAL A 175 1.51 8.31 -8.75
CA VAL A 175 0.61 7.31 -9.36
C VAL A 175 0.59 7.58 -10.86
N ASP A 176 1.66 7.21 -11.54
CA ASP A 176 1.85 7.41 -12.98
C ASP A 176 1.84 6.09 -13.76
N ARG A 177 1.87 4.96 -13.04
CA ARG A 177 1.97 3.63 -13.60
C ARG A 177 1.35 2.60 -12.66
N VAL A 178 0.60 1.68 -13.22
CA VAL A 178 0.08 0.50 -12.53
C VAL A 178 0.86 -0.73 -12.99
N VAL A 179 1.28 -1.56 -12.04
CA VAL A 179 2.03 -2.80 -12.31
C VAL A 179 1.23 -4.00 -11.83
N LEU A 180 1.29 -5.10 -12.58
CA LEU A 180 0.88 -6.42 -12.11
C LEU A 180 2.07 -7.10 -11.47
N MET A 181 1.92 -7.47 -10.21
CA MET A 181 2.92 -8.19 -9.42
C MET A 181 2.46 -9.61 -9.12
N ARG A 182 3.32 -10.58 -9.43
CA ARG A 182 3.22 -11.95 -8.90
C ARG A 182 3.82 -11.97 -7.51
N SER A 183 3.12 -12.60 -6.56
CA SER A 183 3.59 -12.77 -5.18
C SER A 183 3.92 -14.23 -4.92
N GLU A 184 5.15 -14.49 -4.51
CA GLU A 184 5.61 -15.81 -4.08
C GLU A 184 6.04 -15.73 -2.61
N LEU A 185 5.56 -16.66 -1.81
CA LEU A 185 5.96 -16.75 -0.40
C LEU A 185 7.12 -17.74 -0.29
N ASN A 186 8.24 -17.27 0.24
CA ASN A 186 9.37 -18.13 0.58
C ASN A 186 9.72 -18.00 2.08
N SER A 187 10.74 -18.73 2.53
CA SER A 187 11.15 -18.76 3.93
C SER A 187 11.62 -17.40 4.48
N THR A 188 12.05 -16.49 3.62
CA THR A 188 12.52 -15.14 3.98
C THR A 188 11.46 -14.05 3.86
N GLY A 189 10.27 -14.38 3.36
CA GLY A 189 9.16 -13.46 3.16
C GLY A 189 8.55 -13.51 1.76
N SER A 190 7.76 -12.51 1.42
CA SER A 190 7.16 -12.40 0.10
C SER A 190 8.16 -11.81 -0.90
N VAL A 191 8.30 -12.47 -2.04
CA VAL A 191 9.04 -11.97 -3.20
C VAL A 191 8.03 -11.58 -4.27
N TYR A 192 8.26 -10.42 -4.89
CA TYR A 192 7.38 -9.87 -5.92
C TYR A 192 8.11 -9.81 -7.24
N THR A 193 7.45 -10.30 -8.30
CA THR A 193 7.95 -10.25 -9.68
C THR A 193 6.97 -9.47 -10.53
N LYS A 194 7.46 -8.42 -11.19
CA LYS A 194 6.64 -7.65 -12.12
C LYS A 194 6.39 -8.44 -13.39
N LEU A 195 5.12 -8.56 -13.77
CA LEU A 195 4.68 -9.25 -15.00
C LEU A 195 4.49 -8.26 -16.15
N TRP A 196 3.86 -7.13 -15.90
CA TRP A 196 3.70 -6.02 -16.85
C TRP A 196 3.47 -4.68 -16.11
N ASP A 197 3.52 -3.60 -16.86
CA ASP A 197 3.11 -2.27 -16.40
C ASP A 197 2.29 -1.51 -17.44
N VAL A 198 1.39 -0.65 -16.96
CA VAL A 198 0.54 0.24 -17.74
C VAL A 198 0.72 1.66 -17.24
N ARG A 199 1.01 2.61 -18.14
CA ARG A 199 1.20 4.03 -17.81
C ARG A 199 -0.10 4.83 -17.95
N LEU A 200 -0.27 5.80 -17.06
CA LEU A 200 -1.24 6.87 -17.17
C LEU A 200 -0.64 7.97 -18.06
N ARG A 201 -1.35 8.41 -19.12
CA ARG A 201 -0.78 9.28 -20.18
C ARG A 201 -1.56 10.58 -20.40
N GLY A 202 -2.71 10.75 -19.68
CA GLY A 202 -3.59 11.92 -19.81
C GLY A 202 -3.00 13.24 -19.29
#